data_c6969666fbd609000c0aa7f89dae94c5
#
_entry.id   c6969666fbd609000c0aa7f89dae94c5
#
_cell.length_a   1.000
_cell.length_b   1.000
_cell.length_c   1.000
_cell.angle_alpha   90.00
_cell.angle_beta   90.00
_cell.angle_gamma   90.00
#
_symmetry.space_group_name_H-M   'P 1'
#
loop_
_entity.id
_entity.type
_entity.pdbx_description
1 polymer ?
#
loop_
_entity_poly.entity_id
_entity_poly.type
_entity_poly.pdbx_seq_one_letter_code
_entity_poly.pdbx_strand_id
1 'polypeptide(L)'
;VHELVPKCITKEDILASINYNMHLEYGIGVKDDIDHLGNRRIRAVGELLQNQYRIGLSRMERVVRERMTTQDIDGITPQSLINIKPVTAAVKEFFGSSQLSQFMDQNNPLSELTHKRRLSALGPGGLSRERAGFEVRDVHYTHYGRMCPVETPEGPNIGLINSLASYAKVNQYGFVEAPYRVVDKSDPANPRVTDDVVYMTADEEDNYIVAQANEPLDEEGHFIHNNVSGRFREETSSFQKKQIDLMDVSPRMVFSVATSMIPFLQNDDANRALMGSNMQRQAVPLLSTEAPV
;
A
#
# COMPACT_ATOMS: atom_id res chain seq x y z
N VAL A 1 6.54 -10.42 10.25
CA VAL A 1 7.89 -9.83 10.36
C VAL A 1 8.46 -10.22 11.71
N HIS A 2 9.45 -11.09 11.72
CA HIS A 2 10.12 -11.47 12.97
C HIS A 2 10.93 -10.29 13.51
N GLU A 3 10.88 -10.06 14.81
CA GLU A 3 11.77 -9.09 15.44
C GLU A 3 13.22 -9.52 15.21
N LEU A 4 13.98 -8.65 14.53
CA LEU A 4 15.41 -8.88 14.35
C LEU A 4 16.14 -8.69 15.69
N VAL A 5 16.82 -9.73 16.12
CA VAL A 5 17.69 -9.70 17.31
C VAL A 5 19.05 -10.28 16.93
N PRO A 6 20.11 -9.47 16.94
CA PRO A 6 20.17 -8.04 17.29
C PRO A 6 19.57 -7.11 16.23
N LYS A 7 19.13 -5.91 16.60
CA LYS A 7 18.57 -4.88 15.69
C LYS A 7 19.64 -4.13 14.88
N CYS A 8 20.72 -4.81 14.50
CA CYS A 8 21.83 -4.26 13.73
C CYS A 8 22.35 -5.34 12.77
N ILE A 9 22.97 -4.92 11.68
CA ILE A 9 23.62 -5.81 10.72
C ILE A 9 24.84 -6.46 11.39
N THR A 10 24.90 -7.79 11.37
CA THR A 10 26.02 -8.58 11.89
C THR A 10 26.99 -8.98 10.78
N LYS A 11 28.16 -9.53 11.17
CA LYS A 11 29.11 -10.06 10.19
C LYS A 11 28.55 -11.27 9.45
N GLU A 12 27.77 -12.07 10.15
CA GLU A 12 27.09 -13.26 9.61
C GLU A 12 26.07 -12.87 8.55
N ASP A 13 25.32 -11.77 8.75
CA ASP A 13 24.37 -11.26 7.77
C ASP A 13 25.07 -10.81 6.46
N ILE A 14 26.23 -10.15 6.60
CA ILE A 14 27.04 -9.73 5.46
C ILE A 14 27.54 -10.95 4.67
N LEU A 15 28.08 -11.95 5.39
CA LEU A 15 28.58 -13.17 4.76
C LEU A 15 27.46 -13.97 4.09
N ALA A 16 26.30 -14.08 4.74
CA ALA A 16 25.13 -14.74 4.18
C ALA A 16 24.63 -14.04 2.92
N SER A 17 24.60 -12.71 2.91
CA SER A 17 24.19 -11.92 1.75
C SER A 17 25.13 -12.08 0.56
N ILE A 18 26.44 -12.07 0.81
CA ILE A 18 27.45 -12.32 -0.23
C ILE A 18 27.32 -13.75 -0.77
N ASN A 19 27.19 -14.73 0.11
CA ASN A 19 27.03 -16.14 -0.27
C ASN A 19 25.76 -16.34 -1.12
N TYR A 20 24.63 -15.76 -0.72
CA TYR A 20 23.37 -15.80 -1.47
C TYR A 20 23.54 -15.18 -2.87
N ASN A 21 24.17 -14.01 -2.96
CA ASN A 21 24.43 -13.35 -4.24
C ASN A 21 25.30 -14.18 -5.19
N MET A 22 26.32 -14.85 -4.66
CA MET A 22 27.16 -15.78 -5.44
C MET A 22 26.35 -16.99 -5.93
N HIS A 23 25.44 -17.54 -5.13
CA HIS A 23 24.61 -18.65 -5.53
C HIS A 23 23.60 -18.31 -6.63
N LEU A 24 23.11 -17.04 -6.68
CA LEU A 24 22.22 -16.57 -7.75
C LEU A 24 22.84 -16.70 -9.14
N GLU A 25 24.17 -16.52 -9.25
CA GLU A 25 24.90 -16.70 -10.52
C GLU A 25 24.83 -18.14 -11.05
N TYR A 26 24.73 -19.11 -10.14
CA TYR A 26 24.62 -20.53 -10.47
C TYR A 26 23.16 -21.02 -10.55
N GLY A 27 22.18 -20.10 -10.52
CA GLY A 27 20.76 -20.42 -10.56
C GLY A 27 20.20 -21.02 -9.27
N ILE A 28 20.91 -20.90 -8.16
CA ILE A 28 20.46 -21.30 -6.83
C ILE A 28 19.90 -20.09 -6.10
N GLY A 29 18.60 -20.09 -5.83
CA GLY A 29 17.85 -18.97 -5.27
C GLY A 29 17.01 -18.25 -6.32
N VAL A 30 16.27 -17.25 -5.89
CA VAL A 30 15.38 -16.46 -6.72
C VAL A 30 15.73 -14.97 -6.54
N LYS A 31 15.73 -14.22 -7.64
CA LYS A 31 15.85 -12.77 -7.57
C LYS A 31 14.56 -12.18 -7.02
N ASP A 32 14.69 -11.24 -6.10
CA ASP A 32 13.53 -10.50 -5.59
C ASP A 32 12.94 -9.63 -6.69
N ASP A 33 11.61 -9.66 -6.77
CA ASP A 33 10.87 -8.78 -7.67
C ASP A 33 10.67 -7.43 -6.98
N ILE A 34 11.18 -6.36 -7.61
CA ILE A 34 11.13 -4.98 -7.08
C ILE A 34 9.68 -4.46 -7.06
N ASP A 35 8.84 -4.89 -8.01
CA ASP A 35 7.46 -4.40 -8.14
C ASP A 35 6.46 -5.18 -7.29
N HIS A 36 6.89 -6.26 -6.68
CA HIS A 36 6.10 -7.05 -5.74
C HIS A 36 5.76 -6.22 -4.50
N LEU A 37 4.48 -6.17 -4.10
CA LEU A 37 4.03 -5.39 -2.94
C LEU A 37 4.52 -5.92 -1.58
N GLY A 38 5.10 -7.10 -1.53
CA GLY A 38 5.87 -7.60 -0.38
C GLY A 38 7.21 -6.89 -0.18
N ASN A 39 7.78 -6.31 -1.24
CA ASN A 39 9.03 -5.55 -1.24
C ASN A 39 8.82 -4.04 -1.33
N ARG A 40 7.62 -3.61 -1.66
CA ARG A 40 7.24 -2.22 -1.90
C ARG A 40 6.25 -1.78 -0.82
N ARG A 41 6.72 -0.92 0.09
CA ARG A 41 5.90 -0.44 1.21
C ARG A 41 5.43 0.98 1.02
N ILE A 42 4.38 1.35 1.73
CA ILE A 42 3.83 2.70 1.77
C ILE A 42 4.39 3.42 2.99
N ARG A 43 4.80 4.67 2.78
CA ARG A 43 5.15 5.59 3.85
C ARG A 43 3.96 6.50 4.12
N ALA A 44 3.32 6.31 5.27
CA ALA A 44 2.21 7.14 5.71
C ALA A 44 2.70 8.52 6.19
N VAL A 45 1.77 9.44 6.37
CA VAL A 45 2.07 10.81 6.82
C VAL A 45 2.81 10.84 8.16
N GLY A 46 2.51 9.92 9.07
CA GLY A 46 3.19 9.82 10.37
C GLY A 46 4.69 9.61 10.25
N GLU A 47 5.14 8.71 9.35
CA GLU A 47 6.55 8.47 9.09
C GLU A 47 7.22 9.68 8.44
N LEU A 48 6.55 10.35 7.51
CA LEU A 48 7.08 11.55 6.86
C LEU A 48 7.25 12.70 7.86
N LEU A 49 6.28 12.89 8.75
CA LEU A 49 6.36 13.88 9.82
C LEU A 49 7.44 13.54 10.83
N GLN A 50 7.58 12.27 11.22
CA GLN A 50 8.64 11.83 12.11
C GLN A 50 10.02 12.20 11.56
N ASN A 51 10.25 12.01 10.26
CA ASN A 51 11.50 12.39 9.63
C ASN A 51 11.75 13.91 9.69
N GLN A 52 10.72 14.73 9.49
CA GLN A 52 10.83 16.19 9.61
C GLN A 52 11.10 16.62 11.06
N TYR A 53 10.44 16.01 12.03
CA TYR A 53 10.74 16.25 13.44
C TYR A 53 12.19 15.88 13.78
N ARG A 54 12.67 14.74 13.29
CA ARG A 54 14.07 14.31 13.51
C ARG A 54 15.06 15.34 12.95
N ILE A 55 14.83 15.87 11.75
CA ILE A 55 15.66 16.93 11.15
C ILE A 55 15.60 18.19 12.00
N GLY A 56 14.41 18.62 12.40
CA GLY A 56 14.21 19.79 13.26
C GLY A 56 14.91 19.67 14.60
N LEU A 57 14.79 18.52 15.25
CA LEU A 57 15.44 18.22 16.54
C LEU A 57 16.97 18.18 16.41
N SER A 58 17.51 17.58 15.37
CA SER A 58 18.96 17.55 15.12
C SER A 58 19.52 18.96 14.89
N ARG A 59 18.79 19.82 14.17
CA ARG A 59 19.15 21.24 14.02
C ARG A 59 19.10 21.97 15.36
N MET A 60 18.08 21.72 16.17
CA MET A 60 17.95 22.31 17.52
C MET A 60 19.08 21.85 18.44
N GLU A 61 19.40 20.55 18.47
CA GLU A 61 20.51 19.98 19.25
C GLU A 61 21.84 20.68 18.92
N ARG A 62 22.13 20.87 17.64
CA ARG A 62 23.35 21.58 17.21
C ARG A 62 23.42 22.99 17.74
N VAL A 63 22.31 23.75 17.67
CA VAL A 63 22.23 25.12 18.21
C VAL A 63 22.39 25.15 19.72
N VAL A 64 21.78 24.21 20.42
CA VAL A 64 21.93 24.08 21.88
C VAL A 64 23.39 23.80 22.25
N ARG A 65 24.03 22.86 21.58
CA ARG A 65 25.44 22.51 21.79
C ARG A 65 26.37 23.71 21.55
N GLU A 66 26.14 24.48 20.49
CA GLU A 66 26.87 25.70 20.20
C GLU A 66 26.70 26.77 21.30
N ARG A 67 25.46 26.98 21.77
CA ARG A 67 25.20 27.92 22.86
C ARG A 67 25.84 27.50 24.17
N MET A 68 25.84 26.21 24.49
CA MET A 68 26.50 25.69 25.71
C MET A 68 28.01 25.91 25.70
N THR A 69 28.65 25.99 24.51
CA THR A 69 30.09 26.27 24.41
C THR A 69 30.44 27.75 24.40
N THR A 70 29.48 28.61 24.02
CA THR A 70 29.75 30.06 23.85
C THR A 70 29.22 30.92 24.98
N GLN A 71 28.30 30.46 25.80
CA GLN A 71 27.72 31.24 26.90
C GLN A 71 28.35 30.91 28.24
N ASP A 72 28.43 31.92 29.15
CA ASP A 72 28.89 31.73 30.51
C ASP A 72 27.95 30.86 31.32
N ILE A 73 28.56 29.91 32.07
CA ILE A 73 27.85 28.86 32.81
C ILE A 73 26.95 29.42 33.93
N ASP A 74 27.29 30.56 34.53
CA ASP A 74 26.63 31.12 35.71
C ASP A 74 25.22 31.72 35.48
N GLY A 75 24.71 31.72 34.27
CA GLY A 75 23.37 32.27 33.94
C GLY A 75 22.53 31.42 33.02
N ILE A 76 22.96 30.21 32.69
CA ILE A 76 22.30 29.34 31.72
C ILE A 76 21.07 28.70 32.31
N THR A 77 19.92 28.89 31.73
CA THR A 77 18.69 28.15 32.00
C THR A 77 18.31 27.29 30.79
N PRO A 78 17.63 26.14 30.99
CA PRO A 78 17.17 25.31 29.88
C PRO A 78 16.30 26.08 28.87
N GLN A 79 15.53 27.06 29.34
CA GLN A 79 14.68 27.90 28.49
C GLN A 79 15.49 28.88 27.60
N SER A 80 16.66 29.31 28.07
CA SER A 80 17.54 30.19 27.26
C SER A 80 18.30 29.43 26.17
N LEU A 81 18.56 28.14 26.41
CA LEU A 81 19.27 27.28 25.49
C LEU A 81 18.38 26.73 24.38
N ILE A 82 17.16 26.33 24.73
CA ILE A 82 16.24 25.66 23.81
C ILE A 82 15.57 26.70 22.89
N ASN A 83 15.72 26.48 21.60
CA ASN A 83 15.04 27.27 20.57
C ASN A 83 14.17 26.36 19.71
N ILE A 84 12.86 26.55 19.75
CA ILE A 84 11.87 25.76 18.99
C ILE A 84 11.80 26.12 17.51
N LYS A 85 12.38 27.26 17.08
CA LYS A 85 12.29 27.72 15.68
C LYS A 85 12.76 26.71 14.64
N PRO A 86 13.86 25.95 14.81
CA PRO A 86 14.28 24.94 13.84
C PRO A 86 13.25 23.83 13.62
N VAL A 87 12.58 23.39 14.68
CA VAL A 87 11.53 22.36 14.61
C VAL A 87 10.30 22.91 13.90
N THR A 88 9.85 24.10 14.29
CA THR A 88 8.72 24.77 13.65
C THR A 88 8.99 25.04 12.17
N ALA A 89 10.21 25.46 11.81
CA ALA A 89 10.61 25.68 10.43
C ALA A 89 10.57 24.39 9.60
N ALA A 90 11.08 23.25 10.14
CA ALA A 90 11.07 21.98 9.45
C ALA A 90 9.64 21.47 9.18
N VAL A 91 8.73 21.62 10.15
CA VAL A 91 7.32 21.24 9.98
C VAL A 91 6.62 22.14 8.96
N LYS A 92 6.84 23.45 9.03
CA LYS A 92 6.30 24.41 8.05
C LYS A 92 6.83 24.17 6.63
N GLU A 93 8.09 23.82 6.50
CA GLU A 93 8.71 23.47 5.22
C GLU A 93 8.03 22.24 4.60
N PHE A 94 7.74 21.21 5.41
CA PHE A 94 7.03 20.02 4.93
C PHE A 94 5.63 20.37 4.42
N PHE A 95 4.80 21.04 5.20
CA PHE A 95 3.43 21.37 4.79
C PHE A 95 3.34 22.42 3.68
N GLY A 96 4.32 23.31 3.55
CA GLY A 96 4.31 24.39 2.57
C GLY A 96 4.97 24.05 1.23
N SER A 97 5.95 23.15 1.20
CA SER A 97 6.77 22.92 0.00
C SER A 97 6.95 21.45 -0.37
N SER A 98 6.45 20.51 0.42
CA SER A 98 6.52 19.09 0.05
C SER A 98 5.55 18.76 -1.09
N GLN A 99 6.02 17.99 -2.08
CA GLN A 99 5.19 17.48 -3.17
C GLN A 99 4.05 16.57 -2.67
N LEU A 100 4.20 15.95 -1.51
CA LEU A 100 3.22 15.04 -0.92
C LEU A 100 2.17 15.77 -0.09
N SER A 101 2.45 17.02 0.33
CA SER A 101 1.47 17.89 0.97
C SER A 101 0.73 18.66 -0.11
N GLN A 102 -0.51 18.31 -0.38
CA GLN A 102 -1.31 18.84 -1.46
C GLN A 102 -2.57 19.51 -0.93
N PHE A 103 -3.09 20.47 -1.68
CA PHE A 103 -4.41 21.02 -1.45
C PHE A 103 -5.47 19.93 -1.70
N MET A 104 -6.40 19.75 -0.77
CA MET A 104 -7.39 18.68 -0.88
C MET A 104 -8.42 18.97 -1.97
N ASP A 105 -8.69 17.99 -2.82
CA ASP A 105 -9.78 18.04 -3.78
C ASP A 105 -11.11 18.00 -3.01
N GLN A 106 -11.92 19.07 -3.13
CA GLN A 106 -13.18 19.25 -2.39
C GLN A 106 -14.37 19.50 -3.29
N ASN A 107 -14.39 18.96 -4.50
CA ASN A 107 -15.53 19.12 -5.43
C ASN A 107 -16.79 18.41 -4.90
N ASN A 108 -16.60 17.23 -4.30
CA ASN A 108 -17.65 16.40 -3.73
C ASN A 108 -17.06 15.47 -2.65
N PRO A 109 -17.86 14.79 -1.81
CA PRO A 109 -17.34 13.88 -0.79
C PRO A 109 -16.50 12.75 -1.35
N LEU A 110 -16.79 12.23 -2.56
CA LEU A 110 -16.02 11.19 -3.21
C LEU A 110 -14.62 11.69 -3.59
N SER A 111 -14.47 12.92 -4.05
CA SER A 111 -13.16 13.49 -4.41
C SER A 111 -12.26 13.62 -3.17
N GLU A 112 -12.81 13.99 -2.02
CA GLU A 112 -12.09 14.04 -0.75
C GLU A 112 -11.62 12.65 -0.31
N LEU A 113 -12.52 11.67 -0.34
CA LEU A 113 -12.21 10.30 0.04
C LEU A 113 -11.14 9.68 -0.86
N THR A 114 -11.27 9.82 -2.17
CA THR A 114 -10.29 9.30 -3.13
C THR A 114 -8.94 9.99 -3.02
N HIS A 115 -8.90 11.30 -2.74
CA HIS A 115 -7.66 12.01 -2.50
C HIS A 115 -6.92 11.50 -1.25
N LYS A 116 -7.65 11.24 -0.16
CA LYS A 116 -7.08 10.67 1.07
C LYS A 116 -6.55 9.24 0.92
N ARG A 117 -7.08 8.48 -0.04
CA ARG A 117 -6.68 7.08 -0.32
C ARG A 117 -5.70 6.97 -1.49
N ARG A 118 -5.14 8.07 -1.96
CA ARG A 118 -4.21 8.11 -3.09
C ARG A 118 -2.81 7.66 -2.67
N LEU A 119 -2.20 6.85 -3.52
CA LEU A 119 -0.84 6.35 -3.38
C LEU A 119 0.04 6.98 -4.46
N SER A 120 1.15 7.60 -4.06
CA SER A 120 2.09 8.22 -5.00
C SER A 120 3.43 7.53 -4.95
N ALA A 121 3.96 7.15 -6.12
CA ALA A 121 5.34 6.67 -6.25
C ALA A 121 6.36 7.81 -6.35
N LEU A 122 5.88 9.06 -6.48
CA LEU A 122 6.69 10.26 -6.62
C LEU A 122 7.03 10.87 -5.26
N GLY A 123 8.01 11.77 -5.24
CA GLY A 123 8.35 12.56 -4.08
C GLY A 123 9.64 12.15 -3.40
N PRO A 124 9.96 12.72 -2.22
CA PRO A 124 11.19 12.45 -1.49
C PRO A 124 11.34 10.96 -1.14
N GLY A 125 12.42 10.35 -1.62
CA GLY A 125 12.68 8.91 -1.46
C GLY A 125 11.87 8.00 -2.39
N GLY A 126 11.11 8.57 -3.33
CA GLY A 126 10.42 7.88 -4.41
C GLY A 126 11.12 8.04 -5.76
N LEU A 127 10.36 7.78 -6.83
CA LEU A 127 10.83 7.87 -8.21
C LEU A 127 10.67 9.29 -8.77
N SER A 128 11.49 9.65 -9.77
CA SER A 128 11.21 10.79 -10.64
C SER A 128 10.48 10.31 -11.90
N ARG A 129 9.67 11.18 -12.49
CA ARG A 129 8.88 10.85 -13.71
C ARG A 129 9.75 10.35 -14.86
N GLU A 130 10.93 10.94 -15.01
CA GLU A 130 11.86 10.64 -16.10
C GLU A 130 12.56 9.29 -15.91
N ARG A 131 12.74 8.85 -14.66
CA ARG A 131 13.40 7.58 -14.32
C ARG A 131 12.42 6.40 -14.20
N ALA A 132 11.12 6.67 -14.18
CA ALA A 132 10.11 5.64 -14.10
C ALA A 132 9.89 4.99 -15.48
N GLY A 133 10.38 3.77 -15.65
CA GLY A 133 10.15 2.93 -16.83
C GLY A 133 8.71 2.39 -16.91
N PHE A 134 8.45 1.56 -17.90
CA PHE A 134 7.13 0.92 -18.07
C PHE A 134 6.84 -0.08 -16.95
N GLU A 135 7.81 -0.84 -16.50
CA GLU A 135 7.67 -1.88 -15.48
C GLU A 135 7.02 -1.35 -14.18
N VAL A 136 7.49 -0.18 -13.70
CA VAL A 136 6.96 0.44 -12.48
C VAL A 136 5.52 0.97 -12.65
N ARG A 137 5.11 1.24 -13.90
CA ARG A 137 3.79 1.78 -14.25
C ARG A 137 2.76 0.71 -14.52
N ASP A 138 3.21 -0.52 -14.77
CA ASP A 138 2.34 -1.65 -15.05
C ASP A 138 1.61 -2.15 -13.81
N VAL A 139 0.55 -2.90 -14.05
CA VAL A 139 -0.21 -3.58 -13.01
C VAL A 139 0.46 -4.92 -12.71
N HIS A 140 0.98 -5.05 -11.52
CA HIS A 140 1.56 -6.30 -11.03
C HIS A 140 0.47 -7.21 -10.44
N TYR A 141 0.62 -8.53 -10.49
CA TYR A 141 -0.39 -9.46 -9.94
C TYR A 141 -0.67 -9.22 -8.44
N THR A 142 0.33 -8.77 -7.67
CA THR A 142 0.17 -8.45 -6.24
C THR A 142 -0.71 -7.22 -5.96
N HIS A 143 -1.07 -6.45 -7.01
CA HIS A 143 -2.03 -5.34 -6.89
C HIS A 143 -3.45 -5.82 -6.61
N TYR A 144 -3.75 -7.09 -6.88
CA TYR A 144 -5.07 -7.67 -6.64
C TYR A 144 -5.52 -7.46 -5.20
N GLY A 145 -6.67 -6.82 -5.02
CA GLY A 145 -7.24 -6.50 -3.71
C GLY A 145 -6.50 -5.43 -2.90
N ARG A 146 -5.38 -4.88 -3.41
CA ARG A 146 -4.52 -3.88 -2.73
C ARG A 146 -4.51 -2.53 -3.42
N MET A 147 -4.23 -2.51 -4.69
CA MET A 147 -4.24 -1.29 -5.52
C MET A 147 -5.22 -1.44 -6.67
N CYS A 148 -6.03 -0.42 -6.93
CA CYS A 148 -6.95 -0.43 -8.04
C CYS A 148 -6.19 -0.45 -9.38
N PRO A 149 -6.49 -1.41 -10.28
CA PRO A 149 -5.83 -1.49 -11.57
C PRO A 149 -6.32 -0.44 -12.57
N VAL A 150 -7.45 0.21 -12.30
CA VAL A 150 -8.14 1.10 -13.23
C VAL A 150 -7.94 2.57 -12.88
N GLU A 151 -8.06 2.94 -11.60
CA GLU A 151 -8.02 4.34 -11.19
C GLU A 151 -6.58 4.87 -11.14
N THR A 152 -6.16 5.56 -12.19
CA THR A 152 -4.87 6.24 -12.32
C THR A 152 -5.06 7.51 -13.16
N PRO A 153 -4.21 8.55 -13.02
CA PRO A 153 -4.26 9.71 -13.90
C PRO A 153 -3.92 9.33 -15.36
N GLU A 154 -4.48 10.08 -16.30
CA GLU A 154 -4.06 10.05 -17.68
C GLU A 154 -2.85 10.98 -17.89
N GLY A 155 -1.91 10.56 -18.73
CA GLY A 155 -0.73 11.39 -19.06
C GLY A 155 0.56 10.96 -18.38
N PRO A 156 1.50 11.90 -18.08
CA PRO A 156 2.87 11.56 -17.64
C PRO A 156 2.94 10.81 -16.30
N ASN A 157 1.91 10.91 -15.48
CA ASN A 157 1.83 10.27 -14.16
C ASN A 157 1.10 8.92 -14.16
N ILE A 158 0.74 8.40 -15.33
CA ILE A 158 0.05 7.11 -15.45
C ILE A 158 0.86 6.01 -14.74
N GLY A 159 0.18 5.21 -13.92
CA GLY A 159 0.79 4.13 -13.15
C GLY A 159 1.67 4.57 -11.96
N LEU A 160 2.02 5.85 -11.84
CA LEU A 160 2.81 6.38 -10.72
C LEU A 160 1.95 6.91 -9.57
N ILE A 161 0.71 7.27 -9.87
CA ILE A 161 -0.28 7.68 -8.89
C ILE A 161 -1.43 6.69 -8.98
N ASN A 162 -1.63 5.94 -7.90
CA ASN A 162 -2.63 4.88 -7.82
C ASN A 162 -3.58 5.15 -6.65
N SER A 163 -4.65 4.39 -6.57
CA SER A 163 -5.61 4.44 -5.48
C SER A 163 -5.64 3.12 -4.73
N LEU A 164 -5.76 3.21 -3.41
CA LEU A 164 -5.92 2.03 -2.56
C LEU A 164 -7.25 1.35 -2.87
N ALA A 165 -7.25 0.02 -2.99
CA ALA A 165 -8.46 -0.76 -3.19
C ALA A 165 -9.44 -0.61 -2.01
N SER A 166 -10.73 -0.82 -2.26
CA SER A 166 -11.79 -0.48 -1.31
C SER A 166 -11.66 -1.19 0.05
N TYR A 167 -11.25 -2.45 0.06
CA TYR A 167 -11.09 -3.26 1.29
C TYR A 167 -9.66 -3.31 1.82
N ALA A 168 -8.69 -2.78 1.08
CA ALA A 168 -7.28 -2.81 1.46
C ALA A 168 -6.98 -1.93 2.67
N LYS A 169 -6.03 -2.38 3.48
CA LYS A 169 -5.48 -1.67 4.64
C LYS A 169 -3.96 -1.61 4.55
N VAL A 170 -3.38 -0.64 5.22
CA VAL A 170 -1.93 -0.54 5.40
C VAL A 170 -1.59 -0.97 6.81
N ASN A 171 -0.68 -1.94 6.96
CA ASN A 171 -0.28 -2.43 8.26
C ASN A 171 0.73 -1.47 8.95
N GLN A 172 1.10 -1.80 10.19
CA GLN A 172 2.04 -0.99 10.99
C GLN A 172 3.45 -0.86 10.38
N TYR A 173 3.82 -1.76 9.47
CA TYR A 173 5.11 -1.75 8.76
C TYR A 173 5.05 -1.02 7.42
N GLY A 174 3.87 -0.63 6.96
CA GLY A 174 3.64 0.07 5.70
C GLY A 174 3.27 -0.85 4.52
N PHE A 175 3.13 -2.17 4.71
CA PHE A 175 2.68 -3.07 3.65
C PHE A 175 1.16 -3.03 3.50
N VAL A 176 0.70 -3.19 2.25
CA VAL A 176 -0.73 -3.23 1.96
C VAL A 176 -1.24 -4.64 2.12
N GLU A 177 -2.30 -4.77 2.90
CA GLU A 177 -2.96 -6.03 3.19
C GLU A 177 -4.35 -6.07 2.53
N ALA A 178 -4.72 -7.27 2.06
CA ALA A 178 -6.05 -7.55 1.51
C ALA A 178 -6.77 -8.57 2.39
N PRO A 179 -8.11 -8.50 2.51
CA PRO A 179 -8.88 -9.42 3.31
C PRO A 179 -9.25 -10.68 2.53
N TYR A 180 -9.15 -11.83 3.18
CA TYR A 180 -9.55 -13.14 2.65
C TYR A 180 -10.34 -13.91 3.69
N ARG A 181 -11.31 -14.72 3.24
CA ARG A 181 -11.99 -15.70 4.07
C ARG A 181 -11.15 -16.94 4.17
N VAL A 182 -11.05 -17.51 5.36
CA VAL A 182 -10.29 -18.74 5.61
C VAL A 182 -11.12 -19.94 5.23
N VAL A 183 -10.52 -20.91 4.57
CA VAL A 183 -11.13 -22.21 4.27
C VAL A 183 -10.68 -23.24 5.30
N ASP A 184 -11.62 -23.76 6.06
CA ASP A 184 -11.40 -24.85 7.01
C ASP A 184 -11.26 -26.18 6.27
N LYS A 185 -10.13 -26.84 6.48
CA LYS A 185 -9.77 -28.16 5.88
C LYS A 185 -9.85 -29.30 6.90
N SER A 186 -10.60 -29.14 7.98
CA SER A 186 -10.79 -30.20 8.99
C SER A 186 -11.34 -31.47 8.36
N ASP A 187 -12.22 -31.33 7.36
CA ASP A 187 -12.60 -32.44 6.46
C ASP A 187 -11.99 -32.20 5.05
N PRO A 188 -10.90 -32.90 4.72
CA PRO A 188 -10.24 -32.78 3.41
C PRO A 188 -11.14 -33.14 2.22
N ALA A 189 -12.20 -33.92 2.42
CA ALA A 189 -13.14 -34.25 1.36
C ALA A 189 -14.12 -33.11 1.05
N ASN A 190 -14.42 -32.27 2.05
CA ASN A 190 -15.42 -31.22 1.95
C ASN A 190 -14.99 -29.95 2.69
N PRO A 191 -13.99 -29.20 2.16
CA PRO A 191 -13.52 -27.98 2.79
C PRO A 191 -14.64 -26.95 2.87
N ARG A 192 -14.69 -26.23 3.99
CA ARG A 192 -15.71 -25.24 4.30
C ARG A 192 -15.11 -23.83 4.33
N VAL A 193 -15.76 -22.89 3.66
CA VAL A 193 -15.43 -21.46 3.78
C VAL A 193 -16.00 -20.93 5.09
N THR A 194 -15.15 -20.36 5.92
CA THR A 194 -15.55 -19.75 7.19
C THR A 194 -15.90 -18.27 7.03
N ASP A 195 -16.54 -17.69 8.03
CA ASP A 195 -16.77 -16.25 8.10
C ASP A 195 -15.58 -15.48 8.68
N ASP A 196 -14.53 -16.19 9.09
CA ASP A 196 -13.31 -15.58 9.60
C ASP A 196 -12.54 -14.91 8.48
N VAL A 197 -12.29 -13.60 8.64
CA VAL A 197 -11.55 -12.79 7.68
C VAL A 197 -10.17 -12.50 8.20
N VAL A 198 -9.16 -12.87 7.42
CA VAL A 198 -7.75 -12.60 7.71
C VAL A 198 -7.21 -11.60 6.69
N TYR A 199 -6.47 -10.61 7.19
CA TYR A 199 -5.74 -9.68 6.34
C TYR A 199 -4.34 -10.21 6.10
N MET A 200 -3.93 -10.27 4.83
CA MET A 200 -2.62 -10.81 4.43
C MET A 200 -1.87 -9.83 3.55
N THR A 201 -0.56 -9.81 3.75
CA THR A 201 0.39 -9.13 2.85
C THR A 201 0.59 -9.95 1.57
N ALA A 202 1.21 -9.36 0.55
CA ALA A 202 1.37 -10.03 -0.74
C ALA A 202 2.30 -11.25 -0.68
N ASP A 203 3.34 -11.17 0.14
CA ASP A 203 4.30 -12.27 0.36
C ASP A 203 3.68 -13.45 1.14
N GLU A 204 2.76 -13.17 2.06
CA GLU A 204 2.00 -14.21 2.74
C GLU A 204 1.02 -14.89 1.78
N GLU A 205 0.30 -14.12 0.97
CA GLU A 205 -0.67 -14.62 -0.03
C GLU A 205 -0.03 -15.55 -1.05
N ASP A 206 1.20 -15.30 -1.45
CA ASP A 206 1.94 -16.11 -2.44
C ASP A 206 2.08 -17.61 -2.06
N ASN A 207 1.82 -17.95 -0.81
CA ASN A 207 1.87 -19.34 -0.33
C ASN A 207 0.52 -20.05 -0.39
N TYR A 208 -0.56 -19.37 -0.75
CA TYR A 208 -1.92 -19.87 -0.67
C TYR A 208 -2.62 -19.84 -2.02
N ILE A 209 -3.52 -20.81 -2.23
CA ILE A 209 -4.44 -20.84 -3.37
C ILE A 209 -5.73 -20.15 -2.95
N VAL A 210 -6.12 -19.13 -3.69
CA VAL A 210 -7.26 -18.26 -3.37
C VAL A 210 -8.38 -18.49 -4.37
N ALA A 211 -9.57 -18.87 -3.89
CA ALA A 211 -10.77 -19.00 -4.71
C ALA A 211 -11.42 -17.65 -4.99
N GLN A 212 -12.09 -17.54 -6.13
CA GLN A 212 -12.86 -16.34 -6.47
C GLN A 212 -14.11 -16.20 -5.59
N ALA A 213 -14.51 -14.98 -5.27
CA ALA A 213 -15.70 -14.68 -4.46
C ALA A 213 -17.03 -15.12 -5.10
N ASN A 214 -17.07 -15.35 -6.40
CA ASN A 214 -18.27 -15.74 -7.14
C ASN A 214 -18.51 -17.27 -7.18
N GLU A 215 -17.61 -18.05 -6.61
CA GLU A 215 -17.81 -19.51 -6.59
C GLU A 215 -19.05 -19.87 -5.75
N PRO A 216 -19.94 -20.70 -6.28
CA PRO A 216 -21.15 -21.09 -5.57
C PRO A 216 -20.83 -21.97 -4.36
N LEU A 217 -21.38 -21.56 -3.23
CA LEU A 217 -21.31 -22.29 -1.96
C LEU A 217 -22.71 -22.81 -1.62
N ASP A 218 -22.77 -23.91 -0.88
CA ASP A 218 -24.01 -24.39 -0.27
C ASP A 218 -24.39 -23.58 0.99
N GLU A 219 -25.51 -23.92 1.61
CA GLU A 219 -26.00 -23.24 2.83
C GLU A 219 -25.05 -23.42 4.03
N GLU A 220 -24.19 -24.43 4.02
CA GLU A 220 -23.22 -24.73 5.07
C GLU A 220 -21.83 -24.11 4.79
N GLY A 221 -21.65 -23.53 3.60
CA GLY A 221 -20.39 -22.88 3.17
C GLY A 221 -19.40 -23.81 2.46
N HIS A 222 -19.85 -24.97 1.96
CA HIS A 222 -19.00 -25.87 1.18
C HIS A 222 -19.05 -25.55 -0.31
N PHE A 223 -17.94 -25.82 -1.02
CA PHE A 223 -17.89 -25.66 -2.47
C PHE A 223 -18.76 -26.74 -3.16
N ILE A 224 -19.69 -26.29 -4.00
CA ILE A 224 -20.60 -27.16 -4.76
C ILE A 224 -19.82 -27.95 -5.82
N HIS A 225 -18.87 -27.28 -6.49
CA HIS A 225 -18.07 -27.88 -7.55
C HIS A 225 -16.77 -28.50 -7.01
N ASN A 226 -16.35 -29.61 -7.61
CA ASN A 226 -15.07 -30.23 -7.27
C ASN A 226 -13.86 -29.41 -7.80
N ASN A 227 -14.06 -28.71 -8.92
CA ASN A 227 -13.09 -27.81 -9.51
C ASN A 227 -13.56 -26.39 -9.29
N VAL A 228 -12.77 -25.60 -8.64
CA VAL A 228 -13.03 -24.21 -8.20
C VAL A 228 -12.11 -23.29 -8.96
N SER A 229 -12.65 -22.20 -9.50
CA SER A 229 -11.85 -21.15 -10.14
C SER A 229 -11.06 -20.40 -9.07
N GLY A 230 -9.77 -20.32 -9.24
CA GLY A 230 -8.89 -19.67 -8.28
C GLY A 230 -7.62 -19.13 -8.92
N ARG A 231 -6.81 -18.50 -8.10
CA ARG A 231 -5.49 -18.01 -8.49
C ARG A 231 -4.42 -18.51 -7.52
N PHE A 232 -3.24 -18.71 -8.06
CA PHE A 232 -2.02 -18.96 -7.30
C PHE A 232 -0.93 -18.06 -7.88
N ARG A 233 -0.49 -17.09 -7.15
CA ARG A 233 0.41 -16.02 -7.64
C ARG A 233 -0.15 -15.37 -8.92
N GLU A 234 0.58 -15.45 -10.03
CA GLU A 234 0.20 -14.90 -11.34
C GLU A 234 -0.79 -15.80 -12.11
N GLU A 235 -0.79 -17.12 -11.82
CA GLU A 235 -1.60 -18.07 -12.55
C GLU A 235 -3.06 -18.08 -12.09
N THR A 236 -3.98 -17.92 -13.03
CA THR A 236 -5.40 -18.14 -12.83
C THR A 236 -5.79 -19.47 -13.46
N SER A 237 -6.27 -20.40 -12.65
CA SER A 237 -6.57 -21.77 -13.07
C SER A 237 -7.74 -22.35 -12.31
N SER A 238 -8.16 -23.55 -12.71
CA SER A 238 -9.15 -24.34 -11.97
C SER A 238 -8.43 -25.32 -11.06
N PHE A 239 -8.65 -25.20 -9.76
CA PHE A 239 -8.04 -26.03 -8.73
C PHE A 239 -9.05 -26.99 -8.13
N GLN A 240 -8.59 -28.12 -7.60
CA GLN A 240 -9.45 -28.98 -6.82
C GLN A 240 -9.84 -28.31 -5.50
N LYS A 241 -11.11 -28.45 -5.07
CA LYS A 241 -11.60 -27.84 -3.82
C LYS A 241 -10.73 -28.12 -2.58
N LYS A 242 -10.05 -29.27 -2.56
CA LYS A 242 -9.13 -29.66 -1.46
C LYS A 242 -7.87 -28.79 -1.37
N GLN A 243 -7.48 -28.18 -2.48
CA GLN A 243 -6.26 -27.37 -2.56
C GLN A 243 -6.51 -25.93 -2.13
N ILE A 244 -7.76 -25.45 -2.17
CA ILE A 244 -8.11 -24.06 -1.85
C ILE A 244 -7.85 -23.80 -0.36
N ASP A 245 -7.13 -22.73 -0.10
CA ASP A 245 -6.77 -22.28 1.26
C ASP A 245 -7.59 -21.08 1.72
N LEU A 246 -7.90 -20.19 0.78
CA LEU A 246 -8.55 -18.92 1.02
C LEU A 246 -9.63 -18.67 -0.03
N MET A 247 -10.54 -17.75 0.27
CA MET A 247 -11.52 -17.24 -0.66
C MET A 247 -11.60 -15.72 -0.59
N ASP A 248 -11.77 -15.07 -1.73
CA ASP A 248 -11.99 -13.63 -1.79
C ASP A 248 -13.27 -13.24 -1.04
N VAL A 249 -13.22 -12.13 -0.30
CA VAL A 249 -14.38 -11.63 0.46
C VAL A 249 -15.47 -11.10 -0.48
N SER A 250 -15.09 -10.40 -1.53
CA SER A 250 -16.01 -9.78 -2.48
C SER A 250 -15.32 -9.50 -3.81
N PRO A 251 -16.02 -9.59 -4.95
CA PRO A 251 -15.47 -9.17 -6.25
C PRO A 251 -15.09 -7.70 -6.30
N ARG A 252 -15.71 -6.85 -5.48
CA ARG A 252 -15.44 -5.41 -5.40
C ARG A 252 -14.11 -5.07 -4.73
N MET A 253 -13.48 -6.05 -4.06
CA MET A 253 -12.21 -5.81 -3.39
C MET A 253 -11.07 -5.42 -4.35
N VAL A 254 -11.19 -5.74 -5.64
CA VAL A 254 -10.17 -5.45 -6.65
C VAL A 254 -10.08 -3.95 -6.96
N PHE A 255 -11.20 -3.25 -6.87
CA PHE A 255 -11.32 -1.87 -7.33
C PHE A 255 -11.31 -0.84 -6.19
N SER A 256 -10.94 0.40 -6.53
CA SER A 256 -11.07 1.53 -5.62
C SER A 256 -12.55 1.90 -5.41
N VAL A 257 -12.80 2.78 -4.44
CA VAL A 257 -14.15 3.24 -4.12
C VAL A 257 -14.80 3.92 -5.34
N ALA A 258 -14.09 4.81 -6.01
CA ALA A 258 -14.61 5.52 -7.19
C ALA A 258 -14.96 4.56 -8.34
N THR A 259 -14.08 3.61 -8.63
CA THR A 259 -14.30 2.62 -9.68
C THR A 259 -15.45 1.68 -9.35
N SER A 260 -15.60 1.31 -8.08
CA SER A 260 -16.71 0.44 -7.62
C SER A 260 -18.09 1.07 -7.74
N MET A 261 -18.16 2.40 -7.87
CA MET A 261 -19.43 3.14 -8.05
C MET A 261 -19.92 3.19 -9.51
N ILE A 262 -19.12 2.75 -10.47
CA ILE A 262 -19.52 2.72 -11.88
C ILE A 262 -20.54 1.58 -12.09
N PRO A 263 -21.78 1.87 -12.51
CA PRO A 263 -22.76 0.83 -12.77
C PRO A 263 -22.35 0.01 -14.01
N PHE A 264 -22.58 -1.31 -13.95
CA PHE A 264 -22.22 -2.25 -15.03
C PHE A 264 -20.73 -2.23 -15.42
N LEU A 265 -19.86 -1.99 -14.48
CA LEU A 265 -18.40 -1.90 -14.67
C LEU A 265 -17.83 -3.12 -15.41
N GLN A 266 -18.38 -4.32 -15.16
CA GLN A 266 -17.96 -5.56 -15.81
C GLN A 266 -18.16 -5.57 -17.35
N ASN A 267 -19.01 -4.70 -17.87
CA ASN A 267 -19.30 -4.58 -19.31
C ASN A 267 -18.48 -3.47 -19.97
N ASP A 268 -17.76 -2.66 -19.18
CA ASP A 268 -16.97 -1.54 -19.68
C ASP A 268 -15.53 -1.95 -19.96
N ASP A 269 -14.95 -1.36 -20.99
CA ASP A 269 -13.51 -1.45 -21.22
C ASP A 269 -12.74 -0.67 -20.16
N ALA A 270 -11.56 -1.18 -19.76
CA ALA A 270 -10.73 -0.60 -18.72
C ALA A 270 -10.39 0.88 -18.97
N ASN A 271 -10.16 1.27 -20.23
CA ASN A 271 -9.88 2.65 -20.59
C ASN A 271 -11.07 3.57 -20.30
N ARG A 272 -12.29 3.11 -20.58
CA ARG A 272 -13.51 3.88 -20.29
C ARG A 272 -13.83 3.93 -18.80
N ALA A 273 -13.59 2.85 -18.08
CA ALA A 273 -13.71 2.81 -16.62
C ALA A 273 -12.73 3.79 -15.93
N LEU A 274 -11.51 3.90 -16.45
CA LEU A 274 -10.52 4.88 -15.98
C LEU A 274 -11.04 6.32 -16.18
N MET A 275 -11.55 6.64 -17.35
CA MET A 275 -12.13 7.96 -17.62
C MET A 275 -13.33 8.22 -16.70
N GLY A 276 -14.24 7.27 -16.55
CA GLY A 276 -15.42 7.37 -15.69
C GLY A 276 -15.09 7.59 -14.23
N SER A 277 -14.12 6.86 -13.66
CA SER A 277 -13.68 7.03 -12.29
C SER A 277 -13.06 8.42 -12.04
N ASN A 278 -12.28 8.92 -13.01
CA ASN A 278 -11.71 10.26 -12.95
C ASN A 278 -12.80 11.36 -13.06
N MET A 279 -13.80 11.17 -13.92
CA MET A 279 -14.91 12.12 -14.07
C MET A 279 -15.80 12.22 -12.84
N GLN A 280 -16.07 11.12 -12.15
CA GLN A 280 -16.85 11.13 -10.89
C GLN A 280 -16.25 12.03 -9.82
N ARG A 281 -14.93 12.12 -9.73
CA ARG A 281 -14.23 13.00 -8.78
C ARG A 281 -14.36 14.48 -9.13
N GLN A 282 -14.62 14.80 -10.39
CA GLN A 282 -14.73 16.18 -10.90
C GLN A 282 -16.16 16.71 -10.85
N ALA A 283 -17.15 15.85 -10.61
CA ALA A 283 -18.56 16.24 -10.57
C ALA A 283 -18.83 17.20 -9.42
N VAL A 284 -19.49 18.32 -9.71
CA VAL A 284 -19.91 19.30 -8.73
C VAL A 284 -21.39 19.12 -8.44
N PRO A 285 -21.82 18.89 -7.19
CA PRO A 285 -23.22 18.81 -6.82
C PRO A 285 -23.97 20.12 -7.09
N LEU A 286 -25.19 20.03 -7.60
CA LEU A 286 -25.97 21.23 -7.97
C LEU A 286 -26.46 22.02 -6.78
N LEU A 287 -26.73 21.36 -5.63
CA LEU A 287 -27.33 21.95 -4.45
C LEU A 287 -26.28 22.33 -3.39
N SER A 288 -25.30 21.50 -3.16
CA SER A 288 -24.28 21.68 -2.15
C SER A 288 -23.09 20.75 -2.41
N THR A 289 -21.88 21.20 -2.03
CA THR A 289 -20.69 20.35 -2.06
C THR A 289 -20.78 19.16 -1.11
N GLU A 290 -21.66 19.20 -0.14
CA GLU A 290 -21.93 18.13 0.83
C GLU A 290 -23.08 17.20 0.41
N ALA A 291 -23.76 17.52 -0.70
CA ALA A 291 -24.84 16.66 -1.19
C ALA A 291 -24.30 15.26 -1.54
N PRO A 292 -25.01 14.18 -1.20
CA PRO A 292 -24.59 12.83 -1.55
C PRO A 292 -24.52 12.66 -3.08
N VAL A 293 -23.45 12.07 -3.52
CA VAL A 293 -23.21 11.80 -4.94
C VAL A 293 -23.88 10.50 -5.38
#